data_f785a674ac23ef7e85643e6a268fc814
#
_entry.id   f785a674ac23ef7e85643e6a268fc814
#
_cell.length_a   1.000
_cell.length_b   1.000
_cell.length_c   1.000
_cell.angle_alpha   90.00
_cell.angle_beta   90.00
_cell.angle_gamma   90.00
#
_symmetry.space_group_name_H-M   'P 1'
#
loop_
_entity.id
_entity.type
_entity.pdbx_description
1 polymer ?
#
loop_
_entity_poly.entity_id
_entity_poly.type
_entity_poly.pdbx_seq_one_letter_code
_entity_poly.pdbx_strand_id
1 'polypeptide(L)'
;MILKRATYKAIKYACLKFHYAKSVPVNVFGYSVFNEEKEWCGVVLFGTGANHNMGNPYKLKQGQIVELVRMALNGKQESTSKALSIALKLIKKDLPLCQLIVSYADVDQGHKGIIYQATNWYYVGTSLKDKKDGSFIVNGKRVHGKTLFDTLKKYGLKRNLENVQKYLDKNATEYVTKGKIKYLYPLTKDMRLMCESLSMDYKDIII
;
A
#
# COMPACT_ATOMS: atom_id res chain seq x y z
N MET A 1 -16.75 15.78 -7.61
CA MET A 1 -15.47 15.03 -7.74
C MET A 1 -15.47 14.18 -9.00
N ILE A 2 -14.39 14.22 -9.79
CA ILE A 2 -14.20 13.45 -11.03
C ILE A 2 -12.86 12.73 -10.97
N LEU A 3 -12.81 11.48 -11.44
CA LEU A 3 -11.57 10.73 -11.60
C LEU A 3 -11.34 10.44 -13.09
N LYS A 4 -10.07 10.61 -13.53
CA LYS A 4 -9.61 10.32 -14.90
C LYS A 4 -8.35 9.48 -14.84
N ARG A 5 -8.06 8.67 -15.88
CA ARG A 5 -6.81 7.89 -15.95
C ARG A 5 -5.60 8.80 -15.68
N ALA A 6 -4.75 8.41 -14.75
CA ALA A 6 -3.57 9.19 -14.38
C ALA A 6 -2.44 9.00 -15.40
N THR A 7 -1.78 10.11 -15.76
CA THR A 7 -0.52 10.05 -16.52
C THR A 7 0.65 9.73 -15.58
N TYR A 8 1.74 9.18 -16.13
CA TYR A 8 2.95 8.93 -15.34
C TYR A 8 3.50 10.21 -14.67
N LYS A 9 3.41 11.36 -15.34
CA LYS A 9 3.82 12.67 -14.79
C LYS A 9 3.02 13.02 -13.55
N ALA A 10 1.69 12.83 -13.57
CA ALA A 10 0.81 13.06 -12.41
C ALA A 10 1.13 12.08 -11.27
N ILE A 11 1.32 10.79 -11.58
CA ILE A 11 1.71 9.76 -10.62
C ILE A 11 3.02 10.14 -9.92
N LYS A 12 4.06 10.44 -10.69
CA LYS A 12 5.38 10.82 -10.18
C LYS A 12 5.30 12.03 -9.28
N TYR A 13 4.63 13.09 -9.72
CA TYR A 13 4.48 14.31 -8.93
C TYR A 13 3.76 14.06 -7.61
N ALA A 14 2.58 13.41 -7.65
CA ALA A 14 1.80 13.14 -6.45
C ALA A 14 2.58 12.27 -5.45
N CYS A 15 3.20 11.20 -5.90
CA CYS A 15 3.99 10.31 -5.04
C CYS A 15 5.16 11.04 -4.35
N LEU A 16 5.84 11.91 -5.05
CA LEU A 16 6.98 12.64 -4.50
C LEU A 16 6.58 13.82 -3.60
N LYS A 17 5.44 14.46 -3.88
CA LYS A 17 5.01 15.66 -3.15
C LYS A 17 4.02 15.38 -2.03
N PHE A 18 3.04 14.49 -2.25
CA PHE A 18 1.90 14.32 -1.36
C PHE A 18 1.98 13.06 -0.49
N HIS A 19 2.81 12.07 -0.87
CA HIS A 19 2.90 10.83 -0.10
C HIS A 19 4.15 10.79 0.80
N TYR A 20 4.00 10.27 2.03
CA TYR A 20 5.08 10.18 3.02
C TYR A 20 6.31 9.39 2.53
N ALA A 21 6.13 8.34 1.74
CA ALA A 21 7.23 7.51 1.27
C ALA A 21 8.13 8.18 0.21
N LYS A 22 7.72 9.32 -0.35
CA LYS A 22 8.51 10.13 -1.30
C LYS A 22 9.19 9.33 -2.42
N SER A 23 8.55 8.27 -2.88
CA SER A 23 9.05 7.37 -3.94
C SER A 23 7.93 7.00 -4.88
N VAL A 24 8.25 6.61 -6.11
CA VAL A 24 7.26 6.15 -7.09
C VAL A 24 7.26 4.63 -7.09
N PRO A 25 6.13 3.96 -6.79
CA PRO A 25 6.06 2.52 -6.89
C PRO A 25 6.16 2.07 -8.34
N VAL A 26 6.71 0.87 -8.57
CA VAL A 26 6.82 0.26 -9.90
C VAL A 26 5.52 -0.44 -10.29
N ASN A 27 5.28 -0.59 -11.60
CA ASN A 27 4.14 -1.33 -12.16
C ASN A 27 2.78 -0.87 -11.60
N VAL A 28 2.60 0.45 -11.51
CA VAL A 28 1.36 1.06 -11.04
C VAL A 28 0.61 1.78 -12.15
N PHE A 29 -0.68 1.79 -12.00
CA PHE A 29 -1.65 2.57 -12.77
C PHE A 29 -2.68 3.14 -11.82
N GLY A 30 -3.52 4.05 -12.27
CA GLY A 30 -4.57 4.59 -11.42
C GLY A 30 -5.24 5.82 -11.98
N TYR A 31 -5.81 6.59 -11.09
CA TYR A 31 -6.67 7.70 -11.45
C TYR A 31 -6.22 8.99 -10.80
N SER A 32 -6.17 10.06 -11.58
CA SER A 32 -6.09 11.44 -11.11
C SER A 32 -7.44 11.87 -10.53
N VAL A 33 -7.40 12.46 -9.35
CA VAL A 33 -8.57 12.97 -8.63
C VAL A 33 -8.70 14.47 -8.86
N PHE A 34 -9.89 14.90 -9.25
CA PHE A 34 -10.26 16.32 -9.39
C PHE A 34 -11.46 16.61 -8.48
N ASN A 35 -11.41 17.71 -7.73
CA ASN A 35 -12.51 18.17 -6.88
C ASN A 35 -13.67 18.79 -7.69
N GLU A 36 -14.65 19.36 -7.04
CA GLU A 36 -15.82 19.98 -7.69
C GLU A 36 -15.44 21.24 -8.48
N GLU A 37 -14.43 21.98 -8.03
CA GLU A 37 -13.83 23.12 -8.73
C GLU A 37 -12.93 22.71 -9.90
N LYS A 38 -12.83 21.40 -10.22
CA LYS A 38 -11.96 20.83 -11.25
C LYS A 38 -10.45 21.00 -10.96
N GLU A 39 -10.06 21.33 -9.73
CA GLU A 39 -8.67 21.33 -9.33
C GLU A 39 -8.14 19.89 -9.19
N TRP A 40 -6.91 19.66 -9.62
CA TRP A 40 -6.25 18.38 -9.44
C TRP A 40 -5.78 18.18 -7.99
N CYS A 41 -6.23 17.10 -7.35
CA CYS A 41 -5.99 16.80 -5.94
C CYS A 41 -4.95 15.69 -5.71
N GLY A 42 -4.47 15.02 -6.77
CA GLY A 42 -3.53 13.91 -6.65
C GLY A 42 -4.01 12.65 -7.35
N VAL A 43 -3.60 11.49 -6.83
CA VAL A 43 -3.86 10.20 -7.48
C VAL A 43 -4.26 9.10 -6.49
N VAL A 44 -5.05 8.13 -6.99
CA VAL A 44 -5.29 6.81 -6.37
C VAL A 44 -4.66 5.76 -7.26
N LEU A 45 -3.74 4.94 -6.71
CA LEU A 45 -2.88 4.03 -7.46
C LEU A 45 -3.11 2.58 -7.09
N PHE A 46 -3.22 1.76 -8.13
CA PHE A 46 -3.28 0.31 -8.05
C PHE A 46 -2.08 -0.30 -8.77
N GLY A 47 -1.75 -1.54 -8.43
CA GLY A 47 -0.64 -2.26 -9.06
C GLY A 47 -0.68 -3.75 -8.77
N THR A 48 0.30 -4.47 -9.30
CA THR A 48 0.43 -5.92 -9.08
C THR A 48 0.95 -6.28 -7.69
N GLY A 49 1.23 -5.25 -6.84
CA GLY A 49 1.85 -5.45 -5.53
C GLY A 49 3.33 -5.85 -5.63
N ALA A 50 3.98 -5.92 -4.46
CA ALA A 50 5.39 -6.31 -4.35
C ALA A 50 5.60 -7.84 -4.36
N ASN A 51 4.53 -8.62 -4.19
CA ASN A 51 4.59 -10.08 -4.07
C ASN A 51 3.81 -10.75 -5.20
N HIS A 52 4.52 -11.46 -6.08
CA HIS A 52 3.91 -12.24 -7.18
C HIS A 52 2.92 -13.30 -6.70
N ASN A 53 3.08 -13.78 -5.47
CA ASN A 53 2.24 -14.81 -4.86
C ASN A 53 1.05 -14.23 -4.07
N MET A 54 0.76 -12.94 -4.21
CA MET A 54 -0.31 -12.26 -3.48
C MET A 54 -1.69 -12.92 -3.67
N GLY A 55 -1.93 -13.51 -4.84
CA GLY A 55 -3.17 -14.21 -5.18
C GLY A 55 -3.32 -15.62 -4.61
N ASN A 56 -2.22 -16.28 -4.26
CA ASN A 56 -2.22 -17.71 -3.88
C ASN A 56 -3.17 -18.04 -2.72
N PRO A 57 -3.23 -17.26 -1.63
CA PRO A 57 -4.17 -17.52 -0.52
C PRO A 57 -5.65 -17.50 -0.95
N TYR A 58 -5.95 -16.86 -2.07
CA TYR A 58 -7.29 -16.67 -2.60
C TYR A 58 -7.55 -17.51 -3.86
N LYS A 59 -6.60 -18.39 -4.22
CA LYS A 59 -6.63 -19.19 -5.46
C LYS A 59 -6.76 -18.33 -6.73
N LEU A 60 -6.24 -17.11 -6.71
CA LEU A 60 -6.27 -16.16 -7.81
C LEU A 60 -4.93 -16.12 -8.53
N LYS A 61 -4.99 -16.01 -9.87
CA LYS A 61 -3.83 -15.81 -10.74
C LYS A 61 -3.45 -14.33 -10.83
N GLN A 62 -2.27 -14.06 -11.34
CA GLN A 62 -1.86 -12.69 -11.68
C GLN A 62 -2.85 -12.07 -12.66
N GLY A 63 -3.22 -10.81 -12.46
CA GLY A 63 -4.27 -10.11 -13.22
C GLY A 63 -5.67 -10.25 -12.63
N GLN A 64 -5.94 -11.28 -11.81
CA GLN A 64 -7.21 -11.43 -11.08
C GLN A 64 -7.22 -10.72 -9.72
N ILE A 65 -6.08 -10.26 -9.27
CA ILE A 65 -5.90 -9.52 -8.02
C ILE A 65 -5.00 -8.31 -8.25
N VAL A 66 -5.33 -7.19 -7.63
CA VAL A 66 -4.49 -5.99 -7.59
C VAL A 66 -4.36 -5.46 -6.17
N GLU A 67 -3.31 -4.69 -5.91
CA GLU A 67 -3.13 -3.97 -4.66
C GLU A 67 -3.53 -2.50 -4.86
N LEU A 68 -4.31 -1.93 -3.93
CA LEU A 68 -4.38 -0.49 -3.75
C LEU A 68 -3.07 -0.06 -3.08
N VAL A 69 -2.12 0.36 -3.90
CA VAL A 69 -0.74 0.61 -3.48
C VAL A 69 -0.60 1.93 -2.75
N ARG A 70 -1.36 2.95 -3.22
CA ARG A 70 -1.15 4.30 -2.71
C ARG A 70 -2.30 5.25 -3.01
N MET A 71 -2.60 6.10 -2.06
CA MET A 71 -3.40 7.29 -2.25
C MET A 71 -2.51 8.50 -1.94
N ALA A 72 -2.14 9.25 -2.97
CA ALA A 72 -1.26 10.41 -2.86
C ALA A 72 -2.09 11.67 -3.19
N LEU A 73 -2.73 12.24 -2.16
CA LEU A 73 -3.67 13.36 -2.27
C LEU A 73 -3.14 14.57 -1.49
N ASN A 74 -3.48 15.78 -1.96
CA ASN A 74 -3.03 17.04 -1.39
C ASN A 74 -3.95 17.63 -0.30
N GLY A 75 -5.05 16.94 0.02
CA GLY A 75 -6.04 17.37 1.01
C GLY A 75 -7.15 18.30 0.48
N LYS A 76 -7.09 18.72 -0.78
CA LYS A 76 -8.11 19.61 -1.40
C LYS A 76 -9.34 18.87 -1.94
N GLN A 77 -9.36 17.55 -1.91
CA GLN A 77 -10.54 16.76 -2.27
C GLN A 77 -11.60 16.83 -1.17
N GLU A 78 -12.88 16.82 -1.52
CA GLU A 78 -14.01 16.89 -0.58
C GLU A 78 -14.01 15.68 0.38
N SER A 79 -13.65 14.50 -0.12
CA SER A 79 -13.61 13.26 0.67
C SER A 79 -12.67 12.24 0.05
N THR A 80 -11.76 11.72 0.87
CA THR A 80 -10.84 10.64 0.48
C THR A 80 -11.59 9.33 0.25
N SER A 81 -12.62 9.02 1.04
CA SER A 81 -13.45 7.81 0.86
C SER A 81 -14.31 7.90 -0.41
N LYS A 82 -14.82 9.08 -0.76
CA LYS A 82 -15.52 9.31 -2.04
C LYS A 82 -14.58 9.06 -3.23
N ALA A 83 -13.33 9.57 -3.17
CA ALA A 83 -12.32 9.31 -4.19
C ALA A 83 -12.02 7.82 -4.35
N LEU A 84 -11.83 7.11 -3.24
CA LEU A 84 -11.60 5.66 -3.27
C LEU A 84 -12.81 4.90 -3.83
N SER A 85 -14.02 5.22 -3.39
CA SER A 85 -15.25 4.56 -3.89
C SER A 85 -15.44 4.72 -5.41
N ILE A 86 -15.12 5.90 -5.96
CA ILE A 86 -15.17 6.13 -7.41
C ILE A 86 -14.06 5.31 -8.10
N ALA A 87 -12.83 5.28 -7.55
CA ALA A 87 -11.72 4.51 -8.10
C ALA A 87 -12.04 3.00 -8.14
N LEU A 88 -12.69 2.46 -7.09
CA LEU A 88 -13.12 1.05 -7.04
C LEU A 88 -14.14 0.70 -8.13
N LYS A 89 -15.07 1.60 -8.43
CA LYS A 89 -16.03 1.44 -9.55
C LYS A 89 -15.31 1.45 -10.90
N LEU A 90 -14.32 2.33 -11.08
CA LEU A 90 -13.53 2.40 -12.30
C LEU A 90 -12.66 1.15 -12.49
N ILE A 91 -12.02 0.65 -11.43
CA ILE A 91 -11.23 -0.59 -11.49
C ILE A 91 -12.09 -1.76 -11.96
N LYS A 92 -13.29 -1.92 -11.41
CA LYS A 92 -14.21 -2.98 -11.83
C LYS A 92 -14.54 -2.93 -13.32
N LYS A 93 -14.62 -1.71 -13.88
CA LYS A 93 -14.87 -1.49 -15.32
C LYS A 93 -13.61 -1.70 -16.15
N ASP A 94 -12.47 -1.16 -15.73
CA ASP A 94 -11.24 -1.12 -16.51
C ASP A 94 -10.49 -2.47 -16.48
N LEU A 95 -10.69 -3.27 -15.43
CA LEU A 95 -10.08 -4.59 -15.26
C LEU A 95 -11.14 -5.67 -15.02
N PRO A 96 -11.87 -6.10 -16.04
CA PRO A 96 -12.99 -7.03 -15.90
C PRO A 96 -12.58 -8.42 -15.36
N LEU A 97 -11.31 -8.81 -15.49
CA LEU A 97 -10.78 -10.05 -14.92
C LEU A 97 -10.37 -9.92 -13.45
N CYS A 98 -10.27 -8.71 -12.91
CA CYS A 98 -9.93 -8.50 -11.52
C CYS A 98 -11.09 -8.89 -10.60
N GLN A 99 -10.83 -9.75 -9.63
CA GLN A 99 -11.83 -10.30 -8.72
C GLN A 99 -11.67 -9.78 -7.30
N LEU A 100 -10.45 -9.39 -6.92
CA LEU A 100 -10.11 -8.98 -5.57
C LEU A 100 -9.13 -7.81 -5.57
N ILE A 101 -9.32 -6.87 -4.66
CA ILE A 101 -8.35 -5.83 -4.36
C ILE A 101 -7.85 -6.02 -2.93
N VAL A 102 -6.54 -5.98 -2.72
CA VAL A 102 -5.92 -5.99 -1.39
C VAL A 102 -5.33 -4.62 -1.09
N SER A 103 -5.29 -4.25 0.17
CA SER A 103 -4.55 -3.07 0.63
C SER A 103 -4.05 -3.24 2.06
N TYR A 104 -3.10 -2.39 2.43
CA TYR A 104 -2.45 -2.43 3.73
C TYR A 104 -2.42 -1.03 4.34
N ALA A 105 -2.95 -0.89 5.57
CA ALA A 105 -2.72 0.31 6.38
C ALA A 105 -1.45 0.11 7.21
N ASP A 106 -0.49 1.02 7.05
CA ASP A 106 0.79 0.98 7.75
C ASP A 106 0.63 1.60 9.15
N VAL A 107 0.68 0.75 10.19
CA VAL A 107 0.53 1.17 11.59
C VAL A 107 1.70 2.06 12.04
N ASP A 108 2.91 1.84 11.49
CA ASP A 108 4.07 2.69 11.78
C ASP A 108 3.90 4.15 11.30
N GLN A 109 2.96 4.37 10.36
CA GLN A 109 2.58 5.70 9.88
C GLN A 109 1.33 6.26 10.58
N GLY A 110 0.86 5.62 11.64
CA GLY A 110 -0.35 6.01 12.37
C GLY A 110 -1.66 5.71 11.62
N HIS A 111 -1.60 4.91 10.57
CA HIS A 111 -2.78 4.58 9.78
C HIS A 111 -3.65 3.54 10.49
N LYS A 112 -4.89 3.93 10.82
CA LYS A 112 -5.89 3.07 11.48
C LYS A 112 -6.84 2.37 10.50
N GLY A 113 -6.68 2.59 9.19
CA GLY A 113 -7.52 1.96 8.18
C GLY A 113 -8.95 2.53 8.07
N ILE A 114 -9.25 3.69 8.64
CA ILE A 114 -10.60 4.31 8.65
C ILE A 114 -11.19 4.41 7.24
N ILE A 115 -10.36 4.73 6.23
CA ILE A 115 -10.82 4.84 4.84
C ILE A 115 -11.34 3.52 4.28
N TYR A 116 -10.73 2.40 4.67
CA TYR A 116 -11.16 1.07 4.23
C TYR A 116 -12.49 0.70 4.88
N GLN A 117 -12.66 1.00 6.17
CA GLN A 117 -13.93 0.82 6.88
C GLN A 117 -15.04 1.67 6.23
N ALA A 118 -14.75 2.95 5.94
CA ALA A 118 -15.70 3.87 5.30
C ALA A 118 -16.06 3.49 3.86
N THR A 119 -15.37 2.55 3.24
CA THR A 119 -15.61 2.09 1.86
C THR A 119 -15.90 0.59 1.78
N ASN A 120 -16.34 -0.02 2.89
CA ASN A 120 -16.81 -1.40 3.01
C ASN A 120 -15.77 -2.46 2.61
N TRP A 121 -14.52 -2.26 3.00
CA TRP A 121 -13.50 -3.30 2.91
C TRP A 121 -13.60 -4.26 4.09
N TYR A 122 -13.18 -5.49 3.91
CA TYR A 122 -13.10 -6.50 4.94
C TYR A 122 -11.72 -6.45 5.61
N TYR A 123 -11.68 -6.30 6.94
CA TYR A 123 -10.47 -6.46 7.73
C TYR A 123 -10.16 -7.95 7.89
N VAL A 124 -8.92 -8.37 7.60
CA VAL A 124 -8.51 -9.78 7.62
C VAL A 124 -7.21 -10.00 8.40
N GLY A 125 -6.97 -9.17 9.40
CA GLY A 125 -5.84 -9.32 10.32
C GLY A 125 -4.69 -8.34 10.09
N THR A 126 -3.70 -8.42 10.99
CA THR A 126 -2.49 -7.57 10.97
C THR A 126 -1.27 -8.45 10.74
N SER A 127 -0.49 -8.11 9.71
CA SER A 127 0.73 -8.82 9.36
C SER A 127 1.96 -8.21 10.01
N LEU A 128 2.95 -9.04 10.32
CA LEU A 128 4.27 -8.62 10.83
C LEU A 128 4.26 -7.82 12.15
N LYS A 129 3.16 -7.84 12.91
CA LYS A 129 3.10 -7.14 14.20
C LYS A 129 4.24 -7.62 15.10
N ASP A 130 4.98 -6.67 15.68
CA ASP A 130 6.11 -6.90 16.58
C ASP A 130 7.21 -7.82 16.00
N LYS A 131 7.39 -7.79 14.68
CA LYS A 131 8.42 -8.55 13.96
C LYS A 131 9.40 -7.64 13.24
N LYS A 132 10.58 -8.17 12.97
CA LYS A 132 11.58 -7.52 12.12
C LYS A 132 11.13 -7.62 10.65
N ASP A 133 10.98 -6.50 9.97
CA ASP A 133 10.60 -6.44 8.55
C ASP A 133 11.82 -6.36 7.60
N GLY A 134 13.02 -6.45 8.18
CA GLY A 134 14.29 -6.32 7.49
C GLY A 134 14.72 -4.87 7.24
N SER A 135 14.00 -3.88 7.80
CA SER A 135 14.47 -2.49 7.91
C SER A 135 15.40 -2.32 9.10
N PHE A 136 16.20 -1.25 9.08
CA PHE A 136 17.12 -0.88 10.15
C PHE A 136 16.96 0.60 10.48
N ILE A 137 17.29 0.98 11.72
CA ILE A 137 17.54 2.38 12.08
C ILE A 137 19.01 2.65 11.79
N VAL A 138 19.28 3.57 10.88
CA VAL A 138 20.62 3.99 10.45
C VAL A 138 20.69 5.51 10.56
N ASN A 139 21.64 6.04 11.32
CA ASN A 139 21.74 7.48 11.63
C ASN A 139 20.40 8.07 12.13
N GLY A 140 19.72 7.35 13.02
CA GLY A 140 18.45 7.75 13.61
C GLY A 140 17.23 7.70 12.68
N LYS A 141 17.38 7.16 11.46
CA LYS A 141 16.29 7.07 10.46
C LYS A 141 16.01 5.62 10.06
N ARG A 142 14.73 5.28 9.91
CA ARG A 142 14.36 3.98 9.33
C ARG A 142 14.75 3.91 7.86
N VAL A 143 15.59 2.93 7.53
CA VAL A 143 15.97 2.61 6.16
C VAL A 143 15.39 1.26 5.79
N HIS A 144 14.62 1.22 4.70
CA HIS A 144 13.92 0.02 4.25
C HIS A 144 14.91 -1.07 3.81
N GLY A 145 14.60 -2.33 4.14
CA GLY A 145 15.47 -3.47 3.89
C GLY A 145 15.93 -3.63 2.44
N LYS A 146 15.07 -3.28 1.46
CA LYS A 146 15.46 -3.31 0.04
C LYS A 146 16.54 -2.26 -0.28
N THR A 147 16.41 -1.05 0.23
CA THR A 147 17.42 0.01 0.05
C THR A 147 18.76 -0.40 0.61
N LEU A 148 18.77 -1.00 1.81
CA LEU A 148 20.00 -1.51 2.42
C LEU A 148 20.58 -2.69 1.64
N PHE A 149 19.72 -3.60 1.16
CA PHE A 149 20.17 -4.69 0.30
C PHE A 149 20.85 -4.16 -0.96
N ASP A 150 20.22 -3.22 -1.67
CA ASP A 150 20.76 -2.65 -2.90
C ASP A 150 22.05 -1.86 -2.63
N THR A 151 22.18 -1.21 -1.47
CA THR A 151 23.39 -0.48 -1.06
C THR A 151 24.54 -1.46 -0.77
N LEU A 152 24.32 -2.46 0.10
CA LEU A 152 25.36 -3.40 0.53
C LEU A 152 25.78 -4.34 -0.61
N LYS A 153 24.84 -4.72 -1.49
CA LYS A 153 25.12 -5.58 -2.66
C LYS A 153 26.17 -4.98 -3.60
N LYS A 154 26.23 -3.65 -3.73
CA LYS A 154 27.24 -2.97 -4.54
C LYS A 154 28.67 -3.24 -4.05
N TYR A 155 28.83 -3.59 -2.78
CA TYR A 155 30.08 -3.93 -2.14
C TYR A 155 30.26 -5.44 -1.89
N GLY A 156 29.38 -6.27 -2.48
CA GLY A 156 29.42 -7.73 -2.27
C GLY A 156 29.02 -8.18 -0.86
N LEU A 157 28.37 -7.31 -0.09
CA LEU A 157 28.04 -7.54 1.33
C LEU A 157 26.61 -8.07 1.50
N LYS A 158 26.42 -8.99 2.46
CA LYS A 158 25.08 -9.45 2.88
C LYS A 158 24.39 -8.36 3.73
N ARG A 159 23.06 -8.27 3.61
CA ARG A 159 22.24 -7.41 4.48
C ARG A 159 22.02 -8.11 5.83
N ASN A 160 22.81 -7.79 6.81
CA ASN A 160 22.68 -8.18 8.22
C ASN A 160 23.11 -7.02 9.12
N LEU A 161 22.81 -7.11 10.42
CA LEU A 161 23.11 -6.05 11.38
C LEU A 161 24.62 -5.77 11.45
N GLU A 162 25.45 -6.81 11.46
CA GLU A 162 26.91 -6.69 11.52
C GLU A 162 27.47 -5.83 10.40
N ASN A 163 27.08 -6.10 9.14
CA ASN A 163 27.53 -5.32 8.00
C ASN A 163 26.97 -3.89 8.00
N VAL A 164 25.72 -3.71 8.45
CA VAL A 164 25.14 -2.35 8.59
C VAL A 164 25.91 -1.56 9.63
N GLN A 165 26.23 -2.17 10.80
CA GLN A 165 27.02 -1.51 11.85
C GLN A 165 28.45 -1.22 11.42
N LYS A 166 29.09 -2.14 10.72
CA LYS A 166 30.47 -2.00 10.29
C LYS A 166 30.67 -0.95 9.18
N TYR A 167 29.74 -0.86 8.22
CA TYR A 167 29.95 -0.07 7.01
C TYR A 167 29.07 1.17 6.87
N LEU A 168 27.98 1.29 7.63
CA LEU A 168 27.03 2.40 7.52
C LEU A 168 26.87 3.21 8.80
N ASP A 169 26.59 2.56 9.93
CA ASP A 169 26.38 3.22 11.21
C ASP A 169 26.60 2.23 12.37
N LYS A 170 27.66 2.44 13.17
CA LYS A 170 28.02 1.58 14.31
C LYS A 170 26.90 1.42 15.35
N ASN A 171 25.97 2.38 15.42
CA ASN A 171 24.84 2.38 16.33
C ASN A 171 23.55 1.85 15.69
N ALA A 172 23.62 1.34 14.46
CA ALA A 172 22.44 0.81 13.78
C ALA A 172 21.77 -0.30 14.58
N THR A 173 20.44 -0.33 14.56
CA THR A 173 19.61 -1.37 15.16
C THR A 173 18.61 -1.92 14.15
N GLU A 174 18.16 -3.15 14.36
CA GLU A 174 17.08 -3.71 13.57
C GLU A 174 15.75 -3.02 13.94
N TYR A 175 14.94 -2.76 12.94
CA TYR A 175 13.63 -2.15 13.13
C TYR A 175 12.57 -3.22 13.40
N VAL A 176 11.78 -3.03 14.46
CA VAL A 176 10.61 -3.84 14.78
C VAL A 176 9.38 -3.04 14.36
N THR A 177 8.59 -3.57 13.42
CA THR A 177 7.39 -2.89 12.91
C THR A 177 6.17 -3.18 13.78
N LYS A 178 5.29 -2.19 13.92
CA LYS A 178 3.96 -2.37 14.51
C LYS A 178 3.03 -3.18 13.59
N GLY A 179 3.45 -3.45 12.36
CA GLY A 179 2.73 -4.26 11.40
C GLY A 179 1.89 -3.46 10.40
N LYS A 180 1.17 -4.21 9.59
CA LYS A 180 0.26 -3.66 8.57
C LYS A 180 -1.09 -4.31 8.68
N ILE A 181 -2.12 -3.51 8.83
CA ILE A 181 -3.52 -3.96 8.84
C ILE A 181 -3.92 -4.28 7.41
N LYS A 182 -4.34 -5.52 7.17
CA LYS A 182 -4.69 -6.01 5.84
C LYS A 182 -6.18 -5.90 5.59
N TYR A 183 -6.54 -5.38 4.43
CA TYR A 183 -7.90 -5.18 3.97
C TYR A 183 -8.12 -5.83 2.61
N LEU A 184 -9.30 -6.39 2.40
CA LEU A 184 -9.76 -7.00 1.15
C LEU A 184 -11.01 -6.28 0.64
N TYR A 185 -11.08 -6.07 -0.67
CA TYR A 185 -12.28 -5.55 -1.34
C TYR A 185 -12.67 -6.46 -2.50
N PRO A 186 -13.77 -7.21 -2.39
CA PRO A 186 -14.22 -8.14 -3.43
C PRO A 186 -14.90 -7.39 -4.59
N LEU A 187 -14.58 -7.80 -5.83
CA LEU A 187 -15.22 -7.30 -7.04
C LEU A 187 -16.24 -8.30 -7.61
N THR A 188 -16.20 -9.56 -7.16
CA THR A 188 -17.13 -10.64 -7.56
C THR A 188 -17.89 -11.19 -6.36
N LYS A 189 -18.99 -11.91 -6.62
CA LYS A 189 -19.81 -12.53 -5.56
C LYS A 189 -19.02 -13.60 -4.80
N ASP A 190 -18.27 -14.44 -5.51
CA ASP A 190 -17.50 -15.53 -4.87
C ASP A 190 -16.41 -14.97 -3.95
N MET A 191 -15.70 -13.91 -4.40
CA MET A 191 -14.73 -13.24 -3.56
C MET A 191 -15.37 -12.55 -2.36
N ARG A 192 -16.62 -12.09 -2.48
CA ARG A 192 -17.36 -11.53 -1.35
C ARG A 192 -17.58 -12.58 -0.27
N LEU A 193 -18.10 -13.75 -0.62
CA LEU A 193 -18.30 -14.86 0.32
C LEU A 193 -16.99 -15.29 0.99
N MET A 194 -15.89 -15.32 0.22
CA MET A 194 -14.57 -15.60 0.78
C MET A 194 -14.12 -14.49 1.75
N CYS A 195 -14.28 -13.22 1.39
CA CYS A 195 -13.92 -12.11 2.27
C CYS A 195 -14.74 -12.13 3.57
N GLU A 196 -16.02 -12.44 3.49
CA GLU A 196 -16.91 -12.61 4.66
C GLU A 196 -16.40 -13.72 5.57
N SER A 197 -15.99 -14.87 5.03
CA SER A 197 -15.45 -15.98 5.83
C SER A 197 -14.08 -15.68 6.47
N LEU A 198 -13.30 -14.76 5.92
CA LEU A 198 -11.99 -14.34 6.42
C LEU A 198 -12.04 -13.09 7.29
N SER A 199 -13.18 -12.40 7.33
CA SER A 199 -13.33 -11.11 7.97
C SER A 199 -13.25 -11.25 9.49
N MET A 200 -12.57 -10.29 10.11
CA MET A 200 -12.43 -10.11 11.55
C MET A 200 -13.17 -8.83 11.98
N ASP A 201 -13.53 -8.70 13.25
CA ASP A 201 -14.14 -7.47 13.77
C ASP A 201 -13.09 -6.34 13.74
N TYR A 202 -13.51 -5.16 13.34
CA TYR A 202 -12.67 -3.96 13.39
C TYR A 202 -12.24 -3.58 14.81
N LYS A 203 -12.98 -4.00 15.83
CA LYS A 203 -12.62 -3.83 17.24
C LYS A 203 -11.36 -4.60 17.62
N ASP A 204 -11.05 -5.67 16.88
CA ASP A 204 -9.84 -6.49 17.08
C ASP A 204 -8.57 -5.84 16.49
N ILE A 205 -8.69 -4.67 15.87
CA ILE A 205 -7.54 -3.90 15.41
C ILE A 205 -6.83 -3.31 16.64
N ILE A 206 -5.85 -4.03 17.14
CA ILE A 206 -4.96 -3.57 18.21
C ILE A 206 -3.83 -2.76 17.57
N ILE A 207 -3.82 -1.45 17.81
CA ILE A 207 -2.82 -0.49 17.31
C ILE A 207 -1.81 -0.18 18.41
#